data_8b71a6e5c4ad535df3bbdbc30c32405a
#
_entry.id   8b71a6e5c4ad535df3bbdbc30c32405a
#
_cell.length_a   1.000
_cell.length_b   1.000
_cell.length_c   1.000
_cell.angle_alpha   90.00
_cell.angle_beta   90.00
_cell.angle_gamma   90.00
#
_symmetry.space_group_name_H-M   'P 1'
#
loop_
_entity.id
_entity.type
_entity.pdbx_description
1 polymer ?
#
loop_
_entity_poly.entity_id
_entity_poly.type
_entity_poly.pdbx_seq_one_letter_code
_entity_poly.pdbx_strand_id
1 'polypeptide(L)'
;MENHSFGKKIATLQKQHGITKTALADILGVSVNTLSSWEKGETSPSFDAICNLCSAFHLSLDDFAFGSGTQKAEKELSNGLQSIRQMYKIGRGPSSSHTMGPEKICRIFKKKNPDVDKFKVILYGSLALTGRGHGTDRIVKETLSPIDTTVEFDFAKTDLPHPNTMELFAYKDDKLCDSMLACSIGGGEVTIKGMKMAESKPIYEFSTFKDIAEHCRKNDIRIWEYVEKTEGSDIWDFLGEVWDCMRDCIKDGLNTEGILPGGLGVSRKAGFLFRQNHIDESPETRENRIVCAYAY
;
A
#
# COMPACT_ATOMS: atom_id res chain seq x y z
N MET A 1 -3.71 -17.66 -18.03
CA MET A 1 -3.32 -16.23 -18.00
C MET A 1 -3.96 -15.55 -19.21
N GLU A 2 -5.07 -14.88 -19.04
CA GLU A 2 -5.51 -13.95 -20.07
C GLU A 2 -4.50 -12.81 -20.09
N ASN A 3 -3.67 -12.80 -21.10
CA ASN A 3 -2.77 -11.72 -21.44
C ASN A 3 -3.64 -10.48 -21.68
N HIS A 4 -3.80 -9.63 -20.65
CA HIS A 4 -4.27 -8.27 -20.88
C HIS A 4 -3.16 -7.57 -21.64
N SER A 5 -3.11 -7.86 -22.94
CA SER A 5 -2.04 -7.35 -23.79
C SER A 5 -2.09 -5.83 -23.72
N PHE A 6 -0.94 -5.22 -23.51
CA PHE A 6 -0.72 -3.78 -23.56
C PHE A 6 -1.45 -3.17 -24.76
N GLY A 7 -1.49 -3.86 -25.89
CA GLY A 7 -2.20 -3.45 -27.09
C GLY A 7 -3.71 -3.22 -26.90
N LYS A 8 -4.38 -4.09 -26.14
CA LYS A 8 -5.82 -3.91 -25.85
C LYS A 8 -6.04 -2.65 -24.97
N LYS A 9 -5.13 -2.38 -24.03
CA LYS A 9 -5.23 -1.19 -23.17
C LYS A 9 -5.02 0.10 -23.95
N ILE A 10 -4.05 0.14 -24.85
CA ILE A 10 -3.84 1.27 -25.77
C ILE A 10 -5.08 1.52 -26.63
N ALA A 11 -5.61 0.48 -27.27
CA ALA A 11 -6.81 0.61 -28.10
C ALA A 11 -8.02 1.12 -27.29
N THR A 12 -8.16 0.70 -26.05
CA THR A 12 -9.19 1.18 -25.13
C THR A 12 -9.01 2.66 -24.81
N LEU A 13 -7.81 3.10 -24.44
CA LEU A 13 -7.48 4.51 -24.16
C LEU A 13 -7.72 5.40 -25.37
N GLN A 14 -7.30 4.97 -26.56
CA GLN A 14 -7.58 5.69 -27.80
C GLN A 14 -9.09 5.93 -28.01
N LYS A 15 -9.89 4.88 -27.82
CA LYS A 15 -11.34 4.96 -27.97
C LYS A 15 -11.98 5.86 -26.91
N GLN A 16 -11.53 5.78 -25.66
CA GLN A 16 -12.06 6.57 -24.56
C GLN A 16 -11.77 8.06 -24.70
N HIS A 17 -10.59 8.41 -25.21
CA HIS A 17 -10.16 9.80 -25.35
C HIS A 17 -10.34 10.36 -26.77
N GLY A 18 -10.86 9.58 -27.72
CA GLY A 18 -11.09 10.01 -29.09
C GLY A 18 -9.81 10.40 -29.86
N ILE A 19 -8.66 9.83 -29.48
CA ILE A 19 -7.34 10.19 -30.03
C ILE A 19 -7.00 9.28 -31.20
N THR A 20 -6.50 9.88 -32.28
CA THR A 20 -6.03 9.12 -33.44
C THR A 20 -4.74 8.38 -33.13
N LYS A 21 -4.48 7.29 -33.87
CA LYS A 21 -3.24 6.51 -33.71
C LYS A 21 -1.99 7.36 -33.96
N THR A 22 -2.05 8.25 -34.92
CA THR A 22 -0.95 9.18 -35.23
C THR A 22 -0.68 10.11 -34.08
N ALA A 23 -1.72 10.74 -33.52
CA ALA A 23 -1.57 11.64 -32.38
C ALA A 23 -1.03 10.91 -31.13
N LEU A 24 -1.45 9.67 -30.90
CA LEU A 24 -0.91 8.88 -29.79
C LEU A 24 0.54 8.49 -30.02
N ALA A 25 0.93 8.12 -31.24
CA ALA A 25 2.32 7.83 -31.59
C ALA A 25 3.24 9.05 -31.36
N ASP A 26 2.77 10.24 -31.72
CA ASP A 26 3.47 11.51 -31.48
C ASP A 26 3.63 11.81 -29.97
N ILE A 27 2.57 11.64 -29.17
CA ILE A 27 2.60 11.80 -27.72
C ILE A 27 3.62 10.85 -27.06
N LEU A 28 3.70 9.62 -27.55
CA LEU A 28 4.61 8.60 -27.02
C LEU A 28 6.05 8.70 -27.60
N GLY A 29 6.28 9.54 -28.59
CA GLY A 29 7.57 9.69 -29.24
C GLY A 29 7.97 8.45 -30.06
N VAL A 30 7.01 7.71 -30.63
CA VAL A 30 7.25 6.47 -31.37
C VAL A 30 6.61 6.52 -32.75
N SER A 31 7.03 5.63 -33.67
CA SER A 31 6.39 5.51 -34.97
C SER A 31 5.00 4.84 -34.87
N VAL A 32 4.09 5.18 -35.81
CA VAL A 32 2.79 4.52 -35.91
C VAL A 32 2.94 3.01 -36.11
N ASN A 33 3.99 2.56 -36.77
CA ASN A 33 4.30 1.14 -36.96
C ASN A 33 4.67 0.48 -35.63
N THR A 34 5.48 1.14 -34.80
CA THR A 34 5.84 0.66 -33.46
C THR A 34 4.61 0.51 -32.58
N LEU A 35 3.72 1.52 -32.59
CA LEU A 35 2.45 1.47 -31.87
C LEU A 35 1.56 0.33 -32.36
N SER A 36 1.51 0.08 -33.68
CA SER A 36 0.76 -1.02 -34.27
C SER A 36 1.30 -2.39 -33.88
N SER A 37 2.64 -2.56 -33.78
CA SER A 37 3.27 -3.79 -33.29
C SER A 37 2.94 -4.05 -31.82
N TRP A 38 2.86 -3.00 -30.98
CA TRP A 38 2.42 -3.12 -29.59
C TRP A 38 0.95 -3.55 -29.48
N GLU A 39 0.07 -2.96 -30.29
CA GLU A 39 -1.35 -3.32 -30.33
C GLU A 39 -1.57 -4.78 -30.71
N LYS A 40 -0.76 -5.29 -31.63
CA LYS A 40 -0.81 -6.70 -32.05
C LYS A 40 -0.11 -7.65 -31.06
N GLY A 41 0.67 -7.11 -30.10
CA GLY A 41 1.45 -7.91 -29.18
C GLY A 41 2.71 -8.51 -29.77
N GLU A 42 3.18 -8.00 -30.94
CA GLU A 42 4.38 -8.44 -31.60
C GLU A 42 5.65 -7.96 -30.85
N THR A 43 5.57 -6.77 -30.26
CA THR A 43 6.62 -6.19 -29.42
C THR A 43 6.03 -5.57 -28.16
N SER A 44 6.86 -5.35 -27.16
CA SER A 44 6.46 -4.68 -25.91
C SER A 44 7.01 -3.26 -25.86
N PRO A 45 6.29 -2.29 -25.28
CA PRO A 45 6.79 -0.94 -25.09
C PRO A 45 7.94 -0.91 -24.07
N SER A 46 8.78 0.10 -24.18
CA SER A 46 9.76 0.41 -23.15
C SER A 46 9.07 0.96 -21.89
N PHE A 47 9.76 0.91 -20.76
CA PHE A 47 9.25 1.51 -19.51
C PHE A 47 9.00 3.01 -19.68
N ASP A 48 9.87 3.72 -20.38
CA ASP A 48 9.70 5.15 -20.65
C ASP A 48 8.43 5.45 -21.48
N ALA A 49 8.14 4.61 -22.47
CA ALA A 49 6.90 4.74 -23.25
C ALA A 49 5.65 4.54 -22.38
N ILE A 50 5.70 3.62 -21.42
CA ILE A 50 4.62 3.42 -20.44
C ILE A 50 4.49 4.64 -19.52
N CYS A 51 5.58 5.18 -19.02
CA CYS A 51 5.58 6.39 -18.19
C CYS A 51 5.02 7.61 -18.94
N ASN A 52 5.42 7.79 -20.20
CA ASN A 52 4.92 8.87 -21.05
C ASN A 52 3.41 8.72 -21.31
N LEU A 53 2.94 7.50 -21.53
CA LEU A 53 1.51 7.21 -21.69
C LEU A 53 0.74 7.54 -20.40
N CYS A 54 1.22 7.08 -19.26
CA CYS A 54 0.61 7.35 -17.97
C CYS A 54 0.56 8.86 -17.68
N SER A 55 1.64 9.59 -17.96
CA SER A 55 1.69 11.05 -17.80
C SER A 55 0.71 11.77 -18.73
N ALA A 56 0.65 11.37 -20.00
CA ALA A 56 -0.23 12.02 -21.00
C ALA A 56 -1.72 11.85 -20.71
N PHE A 57 -2.09 10.73 -20.08
CA PHE A 57 -3.48 10.43 -19.73
C PHE A 57 -3.80 10.57 -18.25
N HIS A 58 -2.89 11.11 -17.44
CA HIS A 58 -3.03 11.28 -15.99
C HIS A 58 -3.39 9.97 -15.26
N LEU A 59 -2.80 8.86 -15.72
CA LEU A 59 -2.98 7.53 -15.13
C LEU A 59 -1.81 7.22 -14.20
N SER A 60 -2.08 6.49 -13.11
CA SER A 60 -1.01 5.83 -12.39
C SER A 60 -0.52 4.58 -13.14
N LEU A 61 0.70 4.15 -12.88
CA LEU A 61 1.22 2.88 -13.42
C LEU A 61 0.35 1.69 -12.98
N ASP A 62 -0.18 1.74 -11.76
CA ASP A 62 -1.05 0.72 -11.21
C ASP A 62 -2.40 0.69 -11.92
N ASP A 63 -3.02 1.84 -12.18
CA ASP A 63 -4.25 1.94 -12.97
C ASP A 63 -4.06 1.40 -14.38
N PHE A 64 -2.91 1.72 -14.96
CA PHE A 64 -2.58 1.22 -16.28
C PHE A 64 -2.29 -0.29 -16.27
N ALA A 65 -1.55 -0.79 -15.28
CA ALA A 65 -1.18 -2.21 -15.18
C ALA A 65 -2.36 -3.13 -14.82
N PHE A 66 -3.20 -2.70 -13.89
CA PHE A 66 -4.22 -3.56 -13.27
C PHE A 66 -5.66 -3.18 -13.62
N GLY A 67 -5.85 -2.11 -14.37
CA GLY A 67 -7.17 -1.55 -14.71
C GLY A 67 -7.63 -0.52 -13.69
N SER A 68 -8.31 0.53 -14.19
CA SER A 68 -8.74 1.64 -13.35
C SER A 68 -9.69 1.18 -12.25
N GLY A 69 -9.17 1.12 -11.05
CA GLY A 69 -9.99 1.20 -9.83
C GLY A 69 -10.65 2.57 -9.66
N THR A 70 -10.36 3.53 -10.58
CA THR A 70 -10.80 4.93 -10.51
C THR A 70 -12.32 5.11 -10.43
N GLN A 71 -13.12 4.31 -11.14
CA GLN A 71 -14.58 4.39 -10.99
C GLN A 71 -15.06 3.95 -9.60
N LYS A 72 -14.30 3.11 -8.90
CA LYS A 72 -14.60 2.69 -7.53
C LYS A 72 -14.13 3.75 -6.54
N ALA A 73 -12.96 4.35 -6.79
CA ALA A 73 -12.41 5.45 -6.01
C ALA A 73 -13.23 6.75 -6.15
N GLU A 74 -13.69 7.10 -7.34
CA GLU A 74 -14.59 8.25 -7.55
C GLU A 74 -15.97 8.03 -6.90
N LYS A 75 -16.48 6.79 -6.89
CA LYS A 75 -17.74 6.46 -6.23
C LYS A 75 -17.59 6.40 -4.70
N GLU A 76 -16.40 6.07 -4.20
CA GLU A 76 -16.07 6.13 -2.76
C GLU A 76 -15.81 7.58 -2.29
N LEU A 77 -15.18 8.41 -3.14
CA LEU A 77 -14.99 9.85 -2.87
C LEU A 77 -16.31 10.63 -2.81
N SER A 78 -17.40 10.15 -3.43
CA SER A 78 -18.71 10.79 -3.36
C SER A 78 -19.40 10.67 -1.98
N ASN A 79 -18.88 9.86 -1.08
CA ASN A 79 -19.50 9.55 0.21
C ASN A 79 -18.79 10.19 1.44
N GLY A 80 -17.93 11.19 1.23
CA GLY A 80 -17.17 11.83 2.30
C GLY A 80 -15.85 11.11 2.64
N LEU A 81 -15.04 11.72 3.51
CA LEU A 81 -13.77 11.15 3.96
C LEU A 81 -13.95 10.40 5.30
N GLN A 82 -13.14 9.37 5.46
CA GLN A 82 -13.05 8.64 6.72
C GLN A 82 -12.30 9.46 7.78
N SER A 83 -12.41 9.05 9.03
CA SER A 83 -11.66 9.64 10.14
C SER A 83 -10.15 9.61 9.88
N ILE A 84 -9.45 10.67 10.27
CA ILE A 84 -7.99 10.75 10.29
C ILE A 84 -7.39 9.58 11.11
N ARG A 85 -8.10 9.11 12.13
CA ARG A 85 -7.70 7.93 12.91
C ARG A 85 -7.63 6.66 12.08
N GLN A 86 -8.29 6.61 10.92
CA GLN A 86 -8.18 5.50 9.97
C GLN A 86 -6.98 5.65 9.02
N MET A 87 -6.52 6.87 8.78
CA MET A 87 -5.36 7.15 7.93
C MET A 87 -4.04 6.87 8.67
N TYR A 88 -3.91 7.38 9.89
CA TYR A 88 -2.71 7.19 10.70
C TYR A 88 -2.85 5.96 11.58
N LYS A 89 -1.99 4.98 11.37
CA LYS A 89 -1.95 3.74 12.14
C LYS A 89 -0.55 3.49 12.65
N ILE A 90 -0.40 3.39 13.95
CA ILE A 90 0.85 3.00 14.58
C ILE A 90 0.97 1.48 14.50
N GLY A 91 2.08 0.98 13.96
CA GLY A 91 2.31 -0.44 13.80
C GLY A 91 3.70 -0.75 13.29
N ARG A 92 4.00 -2.03 13.11
CA ARG A 92 5.30 -2.47 12.61
C ARG A 92 5.41 -2.26 11.10
N GLY A 93 6.46 -1.54 10.68
CA GLY A 93 6.87 -1.43 9.30
C GLY A 93 7.69 -2.64 8.82
N PRO A 94 8.16 -2.57 7.57
CA PRO A 94 8.13 -1.39 6.67
C PRO A 94 6.86 -1.26 5.82
N SER A 95 5.91 -2.18 5.88
CA SER A 95 4.76 -2.20 4.98
C SER A 95 3.43 -2.42 5.70
N SER A 96 2.43 -1.57 5.45
CA SER A 96 1.09 -1.76 5.99
C SER A 96 0.42 -3.05 5.46
N SER A 97 0.65 -3.41 4.20
CA SER A 97 0.06 -4.58 3.57
C SER A 97 0.85 -5.89 3.78
N HIS A 98 2.16 -5.81 4.01
CA HIS A 98 3.01 -7.00 4.15
C HIS A 98 3.47 -7.26 5.60
N THR A 99 3.28 -6.31 6.51
CA THR A 99 3.58 -6.48 7.94
C THR A 99 2.35 -6.27 8.82
N MET A 100 1.75 -5.07 8.84
CA MET A 100 0.63 -4.76 9.73
C MET A 100 -0.62 -5.60 9.43
N GLY A 101 -0.98 -5.77 8.16
CA GLY A 101 -2.13 -6.60 7.76
C GLY A 101 -1.95 -8.07 8.15
N PRO A 102 -0.85 -8.75 7.76
CA PRO A 102 -0.55 -10.09 8.23
C PRO A 102 -0.49 -10.24 9.76
N GLU A 103 0.09 -9.28 10.48
CA GLU A 103 0.08 -9.27 11.93
C GLU A 103 -1.35 -9.25 12.49
N LYS A 104 -2.22 -8.35 11.98
CA LYS A 104 -3.63 -8.26 12.38
C LYS A 104 -4.38 -9.56 12.11
N ILE A 105 -4.17 -10.18 10.96
CA ILE A 105 -4.76 -11.48 10.59
C ILE A 105 -4.33 -12.57 11.59
N CYS A 106 -3.02 -12.65 11.86
CA CYS A 106 -2.46 -13.62 12.81
C CYS A 106 -3.00 -13.42 14.23
N ARG A 107 -3.11 -12.19 14.71
CA ARG A 107 -3.69 -11.88 16.03
C ARG A 107 -5.16 -12.34 16.14
N ILE A 108 -5.95 -12.09 15.09
CA ILE A 108 -7.35 -12.55 15.03
C ILE A 108 -7.41 -14.08 15.08
N PHE A 109 -6.60 -14.76 14.28
CA PHE A 109 -6.62 -16.21 14.21
C PHE A 109 -6.11 -16.88 15.48
N LYS A 110 -5.04 -16.34 16.08
CA LYS A 110 -4.53 -16.80 17.38
C LYS A 110 -5.55 -16.67 18.49
N LYS A 111 -6.24 -15.50 18.55
CA LYS A 111 -7.29 -15.27 19.55
C LYS A 111 -8.45 -16.25 19.41
N LYS A 112 -8.76 -16.66 18.18
CA LYS A 112 -9.82 -17.65 17.90
C LYS A 112 -9.40 -19.07 18.28
N ASN A 113 -8.09 -19.36 18.28
CA ASN A 113 -7.53 -20.68 18.48
C ASN A 113 -6.51 -20.69 19.63
N PRO A 114 -6.93 -20.52 20.91
CA PRO A 114 -6.02 -20.37 22.05
C PRO A 114 -5.32 -21.67 22.46
N ASP A 115 -5.93 -22.84 22.20
CA ASP A 115 -5.53 -24.12 22.76
C ASP A 115 -4.93 -25.08 21.71
N VAL A 116 -4.26 -24.54 20.68
CA VAL A 116 -3.65 -25.33 19.61
C VAL A 116 -2.14 -25.48 19.81
N ASP A 117 -1.60 -26.56 19.22
CA ASP A 117 -0.19 -26.91 19.39
C ASP A 117 0.68 -26.34 18.26
N LYS A 118 0.05 -26.12 17.08
CA LYS A 118 0.79 -25.72 15.89
C LYS A 118 -0.04 -24.87 14.93
N PHE A 119 0.62 -23.89 14.34
CA PHE A 119 0.09 -23.15 13.20
C PHE A 119 0.87 -23.46 11.93
N LYS A 120 0.17 -23.49 10.80
CA LYS A 120 0.75 -23.44 9.46
C LYS A 120 0.16 -22.23 8.74
N VAL A 121 1.00 -21.44 8.12
CA VAL A 121 0.60 -20.26 7.35
C VAL A 121 1.15 -20.38 5.94
N ILE A 122 0.30 -20.21 4.94
CA ILE A 122 0.70 -20.19 3.54
C ILE A 122 0.49 -18.78 3.01
N LEU A 123 1.54 -18.21 2.45
CA LEU A 123 1.55 -16.89 1.83
C LEU A 123 1.43 -17.06 0.32
N TYR A 124 0.56 -16.28 -0.30
CA TYR A 124 0.28 -16.32 -1.74
C TYR A 124 0.57 -14.98 -2.42
N GLY A 125 0.65 -14.99 -3.75
CA GLY A 125 0.75 -13.81 -4.59
C GLY A 125 1.87 -12.86 -4.17
N SER A 126 1.57 -11.60 -3.93
CA SER A 126 2.56 -10.59 -3.53
C SER A 126 3.19 -10.88 -2.17
N LEU A 127 2.42 -11.44 -1.22
CA LEU A 127 2.98 -11.87 0.08
C LEU A 127 4.00 -13.00 -0.07
N ALA A 128 3.84 -13.89 -1.05
CA ALA A 128 4.84 -14.91 -1.35
C ALA A 128 6.06 -14.30 -2.05
N LEU A 129 5.84 -13.47 -3.08
CA LEU A 129 6.90 -12.93 -3.93
C LEU A 129 7.84 -11.97 -3.19
N THR A 130 7.30 -11.11 -2.34
CA THR A 130 8.04 -10.03 -1.67
C THR A 130 8.08 -10.14 -0.15
N GLY A 131 7.36 -11.09 0.43
CA GLY A 131 7.16 -11.21 1.87
C GLY A 131 8.46 -11.39 2.67
N ARG A 132 9.44 -12.14 2.14
CA ARG A 132 10.76 -12.25 2.79
C ARG A 132 11.46 -10.90 2.89
N GLY A 133 11.42 -10.10 1.84
CA GLY A 133 12.01 -8.76 1.80
C GLY A 133 11.35 -7.80 2.80
N HIS A 134 10.06 -7.93 3.02
CA HIS A 134 9.30 -7.15 4.00
C HIS A 134 9.27 -7.77 5.41
N GLY A 135 9.84 -8.97 5.59
CA GLY A 135 9.82 -9.69 6.87
C GLY A 135 8.44 -10.21 7.27
N THR A 136 7.56 -10.50 6.31
CA THR A 136 6.21 -11.03 6.56
C THR A 136 6.25 -12.35 7.32
N ASP A 137 7.15 -13.26 6.95
CA ASP A 137 7.34 -14.54 7.62
C ASP A 137 7.80 -14.38 9.07
N ARG A 138 8.68 -13.42 9.33
CA ARG A 138 9.12 -13.07 10.68
C ARG A 138 7.97 -12.54 11.52
N ILE A 139 7.21 -11.56 11.02
CA ILE A 139 6.04 -11.00 11.71
C ILE A 139 5.00 -12.08 12.03
N VAL A 140 4.72 -12.98 11.10
CA VAL A 140 3.80 -14.10 11.29
C VAL A 140 4.27 -14.98 12.46
N LYS A 141 5.54 -15.43 12.44
CA LYS A 141 6.11 -16.26 13.51
C LYS A 141 6.13 -15.57 14.87
N GLU A 142 6.56 -14.31 14.91
CA GLU A 142 6.59 -13.52 16.15
C GLU A 142 5.18 -13.33 16.73
N THR A 143 4.18 -13.05 15.88
CA THR A 143 2.80 -12.83 16.33
C THR A 143 2.16 -14.10 16.86
N LEU A 144 2.41 -15.23 16.23
CA LEU A 144 1.86 -16.51 16.61
C LEU A 144 2.65 -17.20 17.75
N SER A 145 3.87 -16.72 18.06
CA SER A 145 4.66 -17.19 19.21
C SER A 145 3.82 -17.13 20.52
N PRO A 146 3.97 -18.09 21.47
CA PRO A 146 4.98 -19.17 21.51
C PRO A 146 4.60 -20.45 20.77
N ILE A 147 3.49 -20.49 20.06
CA ILE A 147 3.01 -21.70 19.36
C ILE A 147 3.89 -21.95 18.14
N ASP A 148 4.31 -23.21 17.93
CA ASP A 148 5.11 -23.61 16.78
C ASP A 148 4.42 -23.21 15.47
N THR A 149 5.14 -22.48 14.61
CA THR A 149 4.56 -21.90 13.40
C THR A 149 5.43 -22.13 12.19
N THR A 150 4.88 -22.85 11.20
CA THR A 150 5.48 -23.03 9.89
C THR A 150 4.91 -22.02 8.91
N VAL A 151 5.79 -21.34 8.16
CA VAL A 151 5.39 -20.40 7.10
C VAL A 151 5.89 -20.92 5.76
N GLU A 152 4.97 -21.12 4.83
CA GLU A 152 5.23 -21.56 3.46
C GLU A 152 4.92 -20.43 2.46
N PHE A 153 5.65 -20.42 1.35
CA PHE A 153 5.46 -19.47 0.25
C PHE A 153 5.00 -20.26 -0.98
N ASP A 154 3.78 -20.01 -1.41
CA ASP A 154 3.22 -20.63 -2.61
C ASP A 154 3.22 -19.62 -3.76
N PHE A 155 4.08 -19.85 -4.74
CA PHE A 155 4.24 -19.02 -5.93
C PHE A 155 3.39 -19.50 -7.11
N ALA A 156 2.76 -20.66 -7.00
CA ALA A 156 2.05 -21.31 -8.11
C ALA A 156 0.57 -20.94 -8.17
N LYS A 157 -0.06 -20.67 -7.03
CA LYS A 157 -1.48 -20.39 -6.95
C LYS A 157 -1.79 -18.99 -7.49
N THR A 158 -2.58 -18.93 -8.57
CA THR A 158 -2.90 -17.68 -9.28
C THR A 158 -4.36 -17.24 -9.14
N ASP A 159 -5.29 -18.18 -8.85
CA ASP A 159 -6.69 -17.86 -8.58
C ASP A 159 -6.84 -17.43 -7.12
N LEU A 160 -6.58 -16.16 -6.86
CA LEU A 160 -6.56 -15.56 -5.54
C LEU A 160 -7.60 -14.42 -5.46
N PRO A 161 -8.33 -14.29 -4.36
CA PRO A 161 -9.28 -13.19 -4.16
C PRO A 161 -8.60 -11.82 -4.10
N HIS A 162 -7.31 -11.77 -3.73
CA HIS A 162 -6.51 -10.56 -3.64
C HIS A 162 -5.01 -10.90 -3.78
N PRO A 163 -4.16 -10.02 -4.34
CA PRO A 163 -2.72 -10.26 -4.43
C PRO A 163 -2.03 -10.55 -3.09
N ASN A 164 -2.51 -9.95 -1.99
CA ASN A 164 -1.97 -10.16 -0.65
C ASN A 164 -2.83 -11.16 0.14
N THR A 165 -2.97 -12.36 -0.38
CA THR A 165 -3.73 -13.44 0.24
C THR A 165 -2.84 -14.31 1.12
N MET A 166 -3.35 -14.73 2.28
CA MET A 166 -2.75 -15.73 3.14
C MET A 166 -3.79 -16.70 3.69
N GLU A 167 -3.36 -17.91 3.95
CA GLU A 167 -4.20 -18.97 4.51
C GLU A 167 -3.54 -19.53 5.78
N LEU A 168 -4.30 -19.59 6.85
CA LEU A 168 -3.85 -20.02 8.16
C LEU A 168 -4.55 -21.33 8.55
N PHE A 169 -3.81 -22.24 9.16
CA PHE A 169 -4.29 -23.52 9.66
C PHE A 169 -3.85 -23.72 11.11
N ALA A 170 -4.75 -24.19 11.93
CA ALA A 170 -4.52 -24.48 13.35
C ALA A 170 -4.65 -25.99 13.58
N TYR A 171 -3.68 -26.57 14.28
CA TYR A 171 -3.62 -28.00 14.57
C TYR A 171 -3.54 -28.26 16.06
N LYS A 172 -4.20 -29.33 16.50
CA LYS A 172 -4.08 -29.89 17.83
C LYS A 172 -3.94 -31.41 17.72
N ASP A 173 -2.94 -31.99 18.38
CA ASP A 173 -2.61 -33.41 18.27
C ASP A 173 -2.52 -33.86 16.80
N ASP A 174 -1.81 -33.09 15.95
CA ASP A 174 -1.66 -33.24 14.50
C ASP A 174 -2.98 -33.24 13.68
N LYS A 175 -4.12 -32.94 14.31
CA LYS A 175 -5.41 -32.82 13.62
C LYS A 175 -5.72 -31.36 13.31
N LEU A 176 -6.15 -31.10 12.07
CA LEU A 176 -6.63 -29.79 11.66
C LEU A 176 -7.91 -29.43 12.44
N CYS A 177 -7.87 -28.34 13.20
CA CYS A 177 -8.99 -27.87 14.01
C CYS A 177 -9.69 -26.66 13.38
N ASP A 178 -8.94 -25.77 12.75
CA ASP A 178 -9.51 -24.55 12.13
C ASP A 178 -8.65 -24.09 10.94
N SER A 179 -9.29 -23.39 10.02
CA SER A 179 -8.60 -22.73 8.92
C SER A 179 -9.22 -21.37 8.61
N MET A 180 -8.41 -20.45 8.11
CA MET A 180 -8.84 -19.10 7.78
C MET A 180 -8.15 -18.60 6.51
N LEU A 181 -8.94 -18.20 5.52
CA LEU A 181 -8.46 -17.48 4.34
C LEU A 181 -8.67 -15.97 4.56
N ALA A 182 -7.61 -15.20 4.44
CA ALA A 182 -7.64 -13.76 4.67
C ALA A 182 -6.78 -13.01 3.65
N CYS A 183 -7.10 -11.72 3.46
CA CYS A 183 -6.37 -10.84 2.58
C CYS A 183 -6.00 -9.55 3.31
N SER A 184 -4.79 -9.06 3.08
CA SER A 184 -4.35 -7.73 3.49
C SER A 184 -4.61 -6.75 2.35
N ILE A 185 -5.60 -5.87 2.51
CA ILE A 185 -6.11 -5.01 1.43
C ILE A 185 -5.46 -3.62 1.36
N GLY A 186 -4.43 -3.37 2.16
CA GLY A 186 -3.73 -2.09 2.26
C GLY A 186 -4.12 -1.27 3.49
N GLY A 187 -3.32 -0.27 3.84
CA GLY A 187 -3.55 0.57 5.02
C GLY A 187 -3.66 -0.18 6.37
N GLY A 188 -3.14 -1.41 6.45
CA GLY A 188 -3.33 -2.29 7.62
C GLY A 188 -4.75 -2.88 7.73
N GLU A 189 -5.62 -2.67 6.72
CA GLU A 189 -6.94 -3.28 6.67
C GLU A 189 -6.86 -4.71 6.12
N VAL A 190 -7.81 -5.53 6.58
CA VAL A 190 -7.86 -6.94 6.24
C VAL A 190 -9.28 -7.38 5.93
N THR A 191 -9.41 -8.36 5.06
CA THR A 191 -10.67 -9.08 4.84
C THR A 191 -10.48 -10.54 5.18
N ILE A 192 -11.49 -11.15 5.77
CA ILE A 192 -11.48 -12.57 6.17
C ILE A 192 -12.68 -13.23 5.53
N LYS A 193 -12.46 -14.33 4.82
CA LYS A 193 -13.54 -15.10 4.18
C LYS A 193 -14.57 -15.54 5.22
N GLY A 194 -15.82 -15.18 4.98
CA GLY A 194 -16.92 -15.52 5.89
C GLY A 194 -17.08 -14.59 7.10
N MET A 195 -16.24 -13.55 7.25
CA MET A 195 -16.39 -12.52 8.26
C MET A 195 -16.83 -11.19 7.62
N LYS A 196 -17.88 -10.59 8.17
CA LYS A 196 -18.22 -9.20 7.82
C LYS A 196 -17.36 -8.28 8.68
N MET A 197 -16.34 -7.70 8.08
CA MET A 197 -15.53 -6.66 8.76
C MET A 197 -16.37 -5.39 8.89
N ALA A 198 -16.19 -4.68 10.00
CA ALA A 198 -16.85 -3.40 10.17
C ALA A 198 -16.29 -2.41 9.13
N GLU A 199 -17.17 -1.94 8.26
CA GLU A 199 -16.83 -0.85 7.34
C GLU A 199 -16.74 0.45 8.14
N SER A 200 -15.63 1.17 8.02
CA SER A 200 -15.52 2.51 8.57
C SER A 200 -16.39 3.45 7.74
N LYS A 201 -17.37 4.07 8.40
CA LYS A 201 -18.23 5.05 7.75
C LYS A 201 -17.47 6.37 7.59
N PRO A 202 -17.69 7.09 6.48
CA PRO A 202 -17.24 8.46 6.36
C PRO A 202 -17.80 9.32 7.47
N ILE A 203 -16.99 10.19 8.04
CA ILE A 203 -17.39 11.12 9.08
C ILE A 203 -17.31 12.58 8.63
N TYR A 204 -16.50 12.86 7.59
CA TYR A 204 -16.43 14.17 6.99
C TYR A 204 -17.48 14.33 5.91
N GLU A 205 -18.16 15.46 5.89
CA GLU A 205 -19.20 15.77 4.90
C GLU A 205 -18.63 15.94 3.50
N PHE A 206 -17.43 16.56 3.41
CA PHE A 206 -16.79 16.87 2.13
C PHE A 206 -15.67 15.90 1.83
N SER A 207 -15.54 15.53 0.54
CA SER A 207 -14.53 14.60 0.04
C SER A 207 -13.41 15.27 -0.74
N THR A 208 -13.58 16.53 -1.14
CA THR A 208 -12.56 17.25 -1.90
C THR A 208 -11.98 18.43 -1.10
N PHE A 209 -10.70 18.73 -1.33
CA PHE A 209 -10.06 19.89 -0.69
C PHE A 209 -10.76 21.21 -1.06
N LYS A 210 -11.27 21.31 -2.28
CA LYS A 210 -12.01 22.49 -2.76
C LYS A 210 -13.23 22.76 -1.88
N ASP A 211 -14.05 21.74 -1.65
CA ASP A 211 -15.29 21.85 -0.87
C ASP A 211 -14.98 22.15 0.61
N ILE A 212 -13.96 21.47 1.17
CA ILE A 212 -13.48 21.77 2.53
C ILE A 212 -13.00 23.20 2.67
N ALA A 213 -12.19 23.67 1.72
CA ALA A 213 -11.67 25.05 1.75
C ALA A 213 -12.78 26.10 1.58
N GLU A 214 -13.79 25.84 0.76
CA GLU A 214 -14.95 26.69 0.58
C GLU A 214 -15.81 26.75 1.85
N HIS A 215 -16.06 25.59 2.46
CA HIS A 215 -16.75 25.48 3.74
C HIS A 215 -16.01 26.26 4.85
N CYS A 216 -14.70 26.11 4.94
CA CYS A 216 -13.89 26.81 5.93
C CYS A 216 -13.94 28.33 5.75
N ARG A 217 -13.81 28.83 4.49
CA ARG A 217 -13.91 30.27 4.20
C ARG A 217 -15.30 30.81 4.53
N LYS A 218 -16.37 30.10 4.17
CA LYS A 218 -17.75 30.53 4.42
C LYS A 218 -18.07 30.65 5.90
N ASN A 219 -17.46 29.80 6.73
CA ASN A 219 -17.71 29.77 8.17
C ASN A 219 -16.63 30.49 8.99
N ASP A 220 -15.66 31.12 8.34
CA ASP A 220 -14.51 31.82 8.97
C ASP A 220 -13.77 30.92 9.97
N ILE A 221 -13.55 29.67 9.58
CA ILE A 221 -12.80 28.69 10.36
C ILE A 221 -11.57 28.20 9.60
N ARG A 222 -10.58 27.71 10.34
CA ARG A 222 -9.40 27.05 9.79
C ARG A 222 -9.64 25.56 9.59
N ILE A 223 -8.83 24.91 8.76
CA ILE A 223 -8.97 23.47 8.47
C ILE A 223 -8.84 22.64 9.74
N TRP A 224 -7.94 23.00 10.65
CA TRP A 224 -7.78 22.28 11.91
C TRP A 224 -9.03 22.39 12.83
N GLU A 225 -9.74 23.53 12.81
CA GLU A 225 -11.01 23.69 13.55
C GLU A 225 -12.13 22.86 12.92
N TYR A 226 -12.12 22.74 11.58
CA TYR A 226 -13.03 21.80 10.89
C TYR A 226 -12.76 20.36 11.29
N VAL A 227 -11.48 19.96 11.37
CA VAL A 227 -11.07 18.63 11.83
C VAL A 227 -11.53 18.40 13.27
N GLU A 228 -11.24 19.31 14.19
CA GLU A 228 -11.61 19.20 15.59
C GLU A 228 -13.13 19.09 15.80
N LYS A 229 -13.89 19.90 15.05
CA LYS A 229 -15.37 19.83 15.08
C LYS A 229 -15.91 18.49 14.62
N THR A 230 -15.23 17.84 13.66
CA THR A 230 -15.68 16.57 13.08
C THR A 230 -15.23 15.36 13.90
N GLU A 231 -13.98 15.37 14.38
CA GLU A 231 -13.34 14.24 15.07
C GLU A 231 -13.51 14.25 16.59
N GLY A 232 -13.84 15.41 17.16
CA GLY A 232 -13.79 15.68 18.60
C GLY A 232 -12.42 16.23 19.05
N SER A 233 -12.40 16.87 20.24
CA SER A 233 -11.18 17.50 20.79
C SER A 233 -10.06 16.50 21.14
N ASP A 234 -10.41 15.24 21.41
CA ASP A 234 -9.47 14.15 21.68
C ASP A 234 -8.66 13.71 20.43
N ILE A 235 -8.95 14.30 19.26
CA ILE A 235 -8.12 14.09 18.06
C ILE A 235 -6.69 14.56 18.27
N TRP A 236 -6.48 15.57 19.09
CA TRP A 236 -5.15 16.13 19.37
C TRP A 236 -4.30 15.18 20.20
N ASP A 237 -4.88 14.45 21.14
CA ASP A 237 -4.19 13.42 21.91
C ASP A 237 -3.73 12.29 20.97
N PHE A 238 -4.62 11.83 20.10
CA PHE A 238 -4.30 10.81 19.09
C PHE A 238 -3.18 11.28 18.13
N LEU A 239 -3.27 12.51 17.60
CA LEU A 239 -2.23 13.06 16.72
C LEU A 239 -0.90 13.28 17.47
N GLY A 240 -0.96 13.58 18.76
CA GLY A 240 0.20 13.64 19.64
C GLY A 240 0.91 12.29 19.72
N GLU A 241 0.18 11.20 19.97
CA GLU A 241 0.71 9.83 19.99
C GLU A 241 1.35 9.46 18.64
N VAL A 242 0.68 9.78 17.53
CA VAL A 242 1.21 9.54 16.17
C VAL A 242 2.51 10.30 15.97
N TRP A 243 2.55 11.58 16.36
CA TRP A 243 3.74 12.41 16.24
C TRP A 243 4.90 11.90 17.08
N ASP A 244 4.65 11.47 18.31
CA ASP A 244 5.68 10.88 19.18
C ASP A 244 6.26 9.60 18.57
N CYS A 245 5.41 8.73 18.05
CA CYS A 245 5.84 7.54 17.33
C CYS A 245 6.69 7.87 16.09
N MET A 246 6.25 8.83 15.27
CA MET A 246 7.01 9.31 14.09
C MET A 246 8.38 9.86 14.50
N ARG A 247 8.45 10.67 15.54
CA ARG A 247 9.70 11.24 16.05
C ARG A 247 10.66 10.18 16.54
N ASP A 248 10.16 9.17 17.24
CA ASP A 248 10.98 8.05 17.70
C ASP A 248 11.50 7.21 16.52
N CYS A 249 10.66 6.93 15.51
CA CYS A 249 11.10 6.25 14.29
C CYS A 249 12.20 7.03 13.56
N ILE A 250 12.07 8.35 13.44
CA ILE A 250 13.10 9.21 12.82
C ILE A 250 14.40 9.13 13.62
N LYS A 251 14.32 9.25 14.94
CA LYS A 251 15.48 9.17 15.83
C LYS A 251 16.19 7.83 15.71
N ASP A 252 15.44 6.73 15.73
CA ASP A 252 16.00 5.38 15.60
C ASP A 252 16.63 5.19 14.22
N GLY A 253 15.97 5.65 13.16
CA GLY A 253 16.49 5.58 11.79
C GLY A 253 17.79 6.36 11.59
N LEU A 254 17.92 7.54 12.20
CA LEU A 254 19.13 8.37 12.14
C LEU A 254 20.30 7.76 12.91
N ASN A 255 20.02 7.03 13.99
CA ASN A 255 21.04 6.46 14.88
C ASN A 255 21.39 5.00 14.55
N THR A 256 20.64 4.34 13.66
CA THR A 256 20.87 2.94 13.31
C THR A 256 21.69 2.82 12.02
N GLU A 257 22.83 2.15 12.12
CA GLU A 257 23.71 1.86 10.97
C GLU A 257 23.58 0.40 10.53
N GLY A 258 24.23 0.05 9.42
CA GLY A 258 24.31 -1.32 8.91
C GLY A 258 23.41 -1.54 7.69
N ILE A 259 22.88 -2.75 7.56
CA ILE A 259 22.09 -3.20 6.40
C ILE A 259 20.64 -3.37 6.82
N LEU A 260 19.72 -2.94 5.98
CA LEU A 260 18.29 -3.17 6.17
C LEU A 260 17.98 -4.68 6.14
N PRO A 261 17.15 -5.19 7.06
CA PRO A 261 16.71 -6.58 7.00
C PRO A 261 15.92 -6.86 5.71
N GLY A 262 15.95 -8.11 5.21
CA GLY A 262 15.19 -8.51 4.03
C GLY A 262 16.03 -9.12 2.90
N GLY A 263 17.35 -9.27 3.09
CA GLY A 263 18.23 -10.01 2.15
C GLY A 263 18.64 -9.25 0.88
N LEU A 264 18.21 -7.99 0.71
CA LEU A 264 18.58 -7.18 -0.46
C LEU A 264 19.96 -6.50 -0.33
N GLY A 265 20.59 -6.55 0.84
CA GLY A 265 21.89 -5.92 1.09
C GLY A 265 21.87 -4.38 1.05
N VAL A 266 20.72 -3.75 1.24
CA VAL A 266 20.57 -2.28 1.18
C VAL A 266 21.12 -1.65 2.46
N SER A 267 22.14 -0.81 2.32
CA SER A 267 22.73 -0.07 3.45
C SER A 267 21.78 1.00 3.97
N ARG A 268 21.74 1.16 5.30
CA ARG A 268 21.06 2.28 5.97
C ARG A 268 21.81 3.57 5.68
N LYS A 269 21.12 4.56 5.13
CA LYS A 269 21.74 5.82 4.68
C LYS A 269 21.24 7.06 5.42
N ALA A 270 20.21 6.93 6.27
CA ALA A 270 19.55 8.07 6.93
C ALA A 270 20.55 8.92 7.73
N GLY A 271 21.31 8.33 8.63
CA GLY A 271 22.29 9.05 9.44
C GLY A 271 23.41 9.69 8.61
N PHE A 272 23.88 9.01 7.56
CA PHE A 272 24.86 9.56 6.64
C PHE A 272 24.32 10.80 5.90
N LEU A 273 23.16 10.68 5.27
CA LEU A 273 22.52 11.77 4.52
C LEU A 273 22.19 12.97 5.44
N PHE A 274 21.69 12.69 6.64
CA PHE A 274 21.41 13.74 7.61
C PHE A 274 22.66 14.52 8.02
N ARG A 275 23.79 13.84 8.25
CA ARG A 275 25.07 14.51 8.55
C ARG A 275 25.57 15.36 7.36
N GLN A 276 25.45 14.87 6.14
CA GLN A 276 25.83 15.63 4.95
C GLN A 276 25.00 16.90 4.79
N ASN A 277 23.74 16.87 5.14
CA ASN A 277 22.83 18.00 5.03
C ASN A 277 23.14 19.17 5.98
N HIS A 278 23.99 19.00 6.95
CA HIS A 278 24.46 20.08 7.84
C HIS A 278 25.72 20.80 7.31
N ILE A 279 26.29 20.31 6.21
CA ILE A 279 27.55 20.86 5.64
C ILE A 279 27.25 21.90 4.55
N ASP A 280 26.09 21.79 3.89
CA ASP A 280 25.71 22.63 2.76
C ASP A 280 24.21 23.00 2.82
N GLU A 281 23.87 24.26 2.47
CA GLU A 281 22.50 24.77 2.41
C GLU A 281 21.92 24.83 0.99
N SER A 282 22.46 24.00 0.08
CA SER A 282 21.97 23.91 -1.30
C SER A 282 20.51 23.43 -1.40
N PRO A 283 19.80 23.65 -2.53
CA PRO A 283 18.48 23.10 -2.74
C PRO A 283 18.41 21.58 -2.59
N GLU A 284 19.43 20.85 -3.07
CA GLU A 284 19.54 19.39 -2.92
C GLU A 284 19.61 18.98 -1.45
N THR A 285 20.24 19.80 -0.61
CA THR A 285 20.30 19.58 0.84
C THR A 285 18.92 19.63 1.48
N ARG A 286 18.03 20.55 1.03
CA ARG A 286 16.65 20.63 1.52
C ARG A 286 15.84 19.41 1.14
N GLU A 287 15.97 18.93 -0.11
CA GLU A 287 15.31 17.71 -0.57
C GLU A 287 15.79 16.50 0.23
N ASN A 288 17.09 16.40 0.48
CA ASN A 288 17.68 15.33 1.28
C ASN A 288 17.20 15.34 2.72
N ARG A 289 16.94 16.50 3.34
CA ARG A 289 16.35 16.60 4.69
C ARG A 289 14.96 15.99 4.73
N ILE A 290 14.14 16.21 3.69
CA ILE A 290 12.82 15.59 3.57
C ILE A 290 12.98 14.07 3.47
N VAL A 291 13.87 13.59 2.61
CA VAL A 291 14.13 12.14 2.45
C VAL A 291 14.62 11.53 3.76
N CYS A 292 15.54 12.20 4.50
CA CYS A 292 16.04 11.71 5.78
C CYS A 292 14.95 11.65 6.86
N ALA A 293 13.96 12.52 6.82
CA ALA A 293 12.84 12.50 7.77
C ALA A 293 11.96 11.24 7.63
N TYR A 294 12.00 10.58 6.47
CA TYR A 294 11.26 9.34 6.18
C TYR A 294 12.17 8.10 6.09
N ALA A 295 13.47 8.26 6.28
CA ALA A 295 14.39 7.13 6.23
C ALA A 295 14.49 6.49 7.64
N TYR A 296 14.26 5.19 7.71
CA TYR A 296 14.37 4.40 8.93
C TYR A 296 15.81 4.09 9.30
#